data_3a26ffe07ddcabcb7d3e4df19b2e1918
#
_entry.id   3a26ffe07ddcabcb7d3e4df19b2e1918
#
_cell.length_a   1.000
_cell.length_b   1.000
_cell.length_c   1.000
_cell.angle_alpha   90.00
_cell.angle_beta   90.00
_cell.angle_gamma   90.00
#
_symmetry.space_group_name_H-M   'P 1'
#
loop_
_entity.id
_entity.type
_entity.pdbx_description
1 polymer ?
#
loop_
_entity_poly.entity_id
_entity_poly.type
_entity_poly.pdbx_seq_one_letter_code
_entity_poly.pdbx_strand_id
1 'polypeptide(L)'
;RYVAGSIGPTKVQLSMNADRPGTRPVTFDHLAHSYAEQIRGLMDGGCDLLLPETSFDTLNMKACLFAIEQVFEERGQRLPVMISGTVFTGGVTLLGQSVEAFFTSIEHFPALSVGFNCALGPKQMKPYLEILSAMAPTFISCYPNAGMPDGMGGFDSSAEEFARSEEHTSELQS
;
A
#
# COMPACT_ATOMS: atom_id res chain seq x y z
N ARG A 1 -7.74 -21.24 0.23
CA ARG A 1 -6.83 -20.08 0.36
C ARG A 1 -7.21 -19.06 -0.69
N TYR A 2 -7.13 -17.78 -0.36
CA TYR A 2 -7.38 -16.68 -1.29
C TYR A 2 -6.07 -16.23 -1.93
N VAL A 3 -6.15 -15.76 -3.17
CA VAL A 3 -5.04 -15.23 -3.95
C VAL A 3 -5.20 -13.73 -4.10
N ALA A 4 -4.22 -12.98 -3.61
CA ALA A 4 -4.17 -11.53 -3.76
C ALA A 4 -3.40 -11.16 -5.04
N GLY A 5 -4.03 -10.39 -5.91
CA GLY A 5 -3.40 -9.78 -7.07
C GLY A 5 -2.60 -8.54 -6.64
N SER A 6 -1.29 -8.69 -6.48
CA SER A 6 -0.39 -7.59 -6.07
C SER A 6 -0.24 -6.56 -7.18
N ILE A 7 -0.36 -5.28 -6.80
CA ILE A 7 -0.17 -4.11 -7.67
C ILE A 7 0.84 -3.19 -6.98
N GLY A 8 2.11 -3.36 -7.34
CA GLY A 8 3.22 -2.58 -6.77
C GLY A 8 3.31 -1.15 -7.32
N PRO A 9 4.19 -0.34 -6.72
CA PRO A 9 4.46 1.01 -7.20
C PRO A 9 5.17 0.98 -8.55
N THR A 10 4.93 2.00 -9.35
CA THR A 10 5.63 2.19 -10.63
C THR A 10 6.99 2.87 -10.44
N LYS A 11 7.87 2.73 -11.43
CA LYS A 11 9.17 3.43 -11.46
C LYS A 11 9.04 4.95 -11.59
N VAL A 12 7.91 5.43 -12.08
CA VAL A 12 7.62 6.85 -12.26
C VAL A 12 6.62 7.32 -11.22
N GLN A 13 6.78 8.56 -10.77
CA GLN A 13 5.94 9.19 -9.77
C GLN A 13 5.21 10.38 -10.38
N LEU A 14 3.93 10.50 -10.06
CA LEU A 14 3.11 11.63 -10.51
C LEU A 14 3.38 12.89 -9.72
N SER A 15 3.72 12.75 -8.43
CA SER A 15 3.90 13.91 -7.55
C SER A 15 5.28 14.54 -7.65
N MET A 16 6.30 13.78 -8.08
CA MET A 16 7.68 14.25 -8.11
C MET A 16 8.46 13.66 -9.30
N ASN A 17 9.36 14.45 -9.85
CA ASN A 17 10.40 13.99 -10.76
C ASN A 17 11.75 14.34 -10.16
N ALA A 18 12.52 13.35 -9.75
CA ALA A 18 13.82 13.53 -9.10
C ALA A 18 14.83 14.21 -10.03
N ASP A 19 14.81 13.89 -11.33
CA ASP A 19 15.76 14.43 -12.32
C ASP A 19 15.38 15.84 -12.78
N ARG A 20 14.11 16.19 -12.75
CA ARG A 20 13.58 17.48 -13.22
C ARG A 20 12.45 17.98 -12.32
N PRO A 21 12.76 18.55 -11.15
CA PRO A 21 11.76 19.12 -10.25
C PRO A 21 10.85 20.11 -11.00
N GLY A 22 9.53 20.02 -10.75
CA GLY A 22 8.54 20.85 -11.42
C GLY A 22 7.98 20.28 -12.73
N THR A 23 8.49 19.15 -13.22
CA THR A 23 7.90 18.42 -14.35
C THR A 23 7.29 17.10 -13.89
N ARG A 24 6.31 16.61 -14.62
CA ARG A 24 5.77 15.26 -14.43
C ARG A 24 6.28 14.35 -15.54
N PRO A 25 6.88 13.19 -15.22
CA PRO A 25 7.40 12.27 -16.22
C PRO A 25 6.28 11.53 -16.98
N VAL A 26 5.09 11.48 -16.40
CA VAL A 26 3.92 10.78 -16.92
C VAL A 26 2.64 11.52 -16.52
N THR A 27 1.56 11.37 -17.27
CA THR A 27 0.25 11.90 -16.90
C THR A 27 -0.52 10.91 -16.02
N PHE A 28 -1.51 11.41 -15.29
CA PHE A 28 -2.43 10.58 -14.50
C PHE A 28 -3.12 9.52 -15.37
N ASP A 29 -3.66 9.93 -16.52
CA ASP A 29 -4.40 9.04 -17.43
C ASP A 29 -3.50 7.94 -18.00
N HIS A 30 -2.26 8.27 -18.34
CA HIS A 30 -1.30 7.28 -18.81
C HIS A 30 -1.02 6.22 -17.72
N LEU A 31 -0.83 6.67 -16.49
CA LEU A 31 -0.58 5.76 -15.37
C LEU A 31 -1.82 4.92 -15.04
N ALA A 32 -3.01 5.53 -15.01
CA ALA A 32 -4.26 4.82 -14.82
C ALA A 32 -4.48 3.76 -15.91
N HIS A 33 -4.17 4.07 -17.17
CA HIS A 33 -4.24 3.09 -18.27
C HIS A 33 -3.31 1.89 -18.02
N SER A 34 -2.07 2.14 -17.61
CA SER A 34 -1.11 1.07 -17.32
C SER A 34 -1.56 0.19 -16.15
N TYR A 35 -2.12 0.79 -15.10
CA TYR A 35 -2.72 0.03 -14.00
C TYR A 35 -3.94 -0.78 -14.45
N ALA A 36 -4.79 -0.22 -15.30
CA ALA A 36 -5.96 -0.92 -15.81
C ALA A 36 -5.57 -2.20 -16.61
N GLU A 37 -4.50 -2.15 -17.40
CA GLU A 37 -3.98 -3.34 -18.08
C GLU A 37 -3.52 -4.42 -17.09
N GLN A 38 -2.78 -4.04 -16.05
CA GLN A 38 -2.34 -4.96 -15.00
C GLN A 38 -3.54 -5.57 -14.25
N ILE A 39 -4.52 -4.75 -13.88
CA ILE A 39 -5.73 -5.18 -13.16
C ILE A 39 -6.52 -6.20 -13.99
N ARG A 40 -6.73 -5.94 -15.29
CA ARG A 40 -7.38 -6.89 -16.19
C ARG A 40 -6.64 -8.24 -16.21
N GLY A 41 -5.31 -8.21 -16.31
CA GLY A 41 -4.50 -9.43 -16.29
C GLY A 41 -4.61 -10.21 -14.98
N LEU A 42 -4.63 -9.52 -13.83
CA LEU A 42 -4.82 -10.14 -12.51
C LEU A 42 -6.20 -10.77 -12.36
N MET A 43 -7.25 -10.08 -12.80
CA MET A 43 -8.63 -10.61 -12.78
C MET A 43 -8.79 -11.79 -13.74
N ASP A 44 -8.22 -11.72 -14.94
CA ASP A 44 -8.21 -12.84 -15.90
C ASP A 44 -7.43 -14.04 -15.38
N GLY A 45 -6.40 -13.81 -14.57
CA GLY A 45 -5.65 -14.84 -13.86
C GLY A 45 -6.39 -15.47 -12.67
N GLY A 46 -7.56 -14.94 -12.31
CA GLY A 46 -8.43 -15.50 -11.27
C GLY A 46 -8.00 -15.15 -9.84
N CYS A 47 -7.43 -13.97 -9.60
CA CYS A 47 -7.21 -13.52 -8.24
C CYS A 47 -8.54 -13.29 -7.49
N ASP A 48 -8.52 -13.52 -6.17
CA ASP A 48 -9.71 -13.38 -5.31
C ASP A 48 -9.89 -11.94 -4.78
N LEU A 49 -8.81 -11.18 -4.72
CA LEU A 49 -8.79 -9.78 -4.29
C LEU A 49 -7.64 -9.02 -4.98
N LEU A 50 -7.71 -7.70 -4.99
CA LEU A 50 -6.64 -6.82 -5.46
C LEU A 50 -5.91 -6.17 -4.29
N LEU A 51 -4.58 -6.08 -4.39
CA LEU A 51 -3.71 -5.53 -3.36
C LEU A 51 -2.79 -4.46 -3.95
N PRO A 52 -3.25 -3.21 -4.13
CA PRO A 52 -2.36 -2.07 -4.28
C PRO A 52 -1.45 -1.93 -3.05
N GLU A 53 -0.15 -2.13 -3.22
CA GLU A 53 0.79 -2.22 -2.10
C GLU A 53 2.07 -1.41 -2.30
N THR A 54 2.79 -1.19 -1.19
CA THR A 54 4.09 -0.49 -1.16
C THR A 54 4.01 0.93 -1.73
N SER A 55 2.85 1.56 -1.61
CA SER A 55 2.63 2.88 -2.19
C SER A 55 3.20 3.97 -1.29
N PHE A 56 4.01 4.83 -1.88
CA PHE A 56 4.62 6.00 -1.25
C PHE A 56 4.26 7.32 -1.97
N ASP A 57 3.53 7.26 -3.07
CA ASP A 57 2.96 8.41 -3.80
C ASP A 57 1.43 8.24 -3.86
N THR A 58 0.72 9.07 -3.10
CA THR A 58 -0.74 9.00 -3.03
C THR A 58 -1.43 9.38 -4.33
N LEU A 59 -0.79 10.16 -5.20
CA LEU A 59 -1.34 10.44 -6.53
C LEU A 59 -1.24 9.22 -7.46
N ASN A 60 -0.14 8.45 -7.36
CA ASN A 60 -0.04 7.15 -8.04
C ASN A 60 -1.09 6.19 -7.50
N MET A 61 -1.29 6.14 -6.17
CA MET A 61 -2.34 5.32 -5.57
C MET A 61 -3.73 5.72 -6.09
N LYS A 62 -4.03 7.00 -6.17
CA LYS A 62 -5.31 7.47 -6.75
C LYS A 62 -5.48 7.04 -8.21
N ALA A 63 -4.42 7.06 -9.02
CA ALA A 63 -4.48 6.56 -10.39
C ALA A 63 -4.75 5.05 -10.44
N CYS A 64 -4.17 4.29 -9.51
CA CYS A 64 -4.45 2.86 -9.37
C CYS A 64 -5.90 2.60 -8.95
N LEU A 65 -6.39 3.29 -7.91
CA LEU A 65 -7.77 3.13 -7.43
C LEU A 65 -8.80 3.54 -8.50
N PHE A 66 -8.53 4.60 -9.25
CA PHE A 66 -9.34 5.01 -10.39
C PHE A 66 -9.39 3.92 -11.47
N ALA A 67 -8.24 3.32 -11.79
CA ALA A 67 -8.17 2.22 -12.75
C ALA A 67 -8.92 0.97 -12.26
N ILE A 68 -8.88 0.67 -10.96
CA ILE A 68 -9.65 -0.43 -10.35
C ILE A 68 -11.15 -0.20 -10.58
N GLU A 69 -11.67 0.99 -10.28
CA GLU A 69 -13.08 1.31 -10.50
C GLU A 69 -13.47 1.18 -11.96
N GLN A 70 -12.65 1.71 -12.88
CA GLN A 70 -12.92 1.58 -14.33
C GLN A 70 -13.01 0.11 -14.77
N VAL A 71 -12.08 -0.74 -14.32
CA VAL A 71 -12.08 -2.16 -14.70
C VAL A 71 -13.25 -2.90 -14.06
N PHE A 72 -13.62 -2.56 -12.82
CA PHE A 72 -14.81 -3.13 -12.18
C PHE A 72 -16.09 -2.78 -12.92
N GLU A 73 -16.25 -1.54 -13.37
CA GLU A 73 -17.38 -1.11 -14.18
C GLU A 73 -17.39 -1.82 -15.55
N GLU A 74 -16.25 -1.89 -16.21
CA GLU A 74 -16.07 -2.58 -17.50
C GLU A 74 -16.44 -4.07 -17.42
N ARG A 75 -16.06 -4.74 -16.32
CA ARG A 75 -16.28 -6.18 -16.13
C ARG A 75 -17.63 -6.52 -15.50
N GLY A 76 -18.32 -5.57 -14.92
CA GLY A 76 -19.51 -5.81 -14.11
C GLY A 76 -19.26 -6.69 -12.89
N GLN A 77 -18.01 -6.73 -12.40
CA GLN A 77 -17.55 -7.55 -11.27
C GLN A 77 -16.65 -6.72 -10.38
N ARG A 78 -16.86 -6.83 -9.07
CA ARG A 78 -16.02 -6.19 -8.05
C ARG A 78 -15.34 -7.25 -7.19
N LEU A 79 -14.05 -7.07 -6.97
CA LEU A 79 -13.27 -7.84 -6.01
C LEU A 79 -13.01 -7.00 -4.75
N PRO A 80 -12.81 -7.62 -3.58
CA PRO A 80 -12.28 -6.91 -2.42
C PRO A 80 -10.94 -6.25 -2.75
N VAL A 81 -10.70 -5.06 -2.20
CA VAL A 81 -9.45 -4.33 -2.39
C VAL A 81 -8.81 -4.06 -1.03
N MET A 82 -7.55 -4.46 -0.88
CA MET A 82 -6.71 -4.14 0.27
C MET A 82 -5.70 -3.07 -0.16
N ILE A 83 -5.58 -1.98 0.58
CA ILE A 83 -4.66 -0.89 0.24
C ILE A 83 -3.51 -0.88 1.25
N SER A 84 -2.27 -0.89 0.76
CA SER A 84 -1.10 -0.83 1.62
C SER A 84 -0.11 0.25 1.17
N GLY A 85 0.17 1.17 2.08
CA GLY A 85 1.17 2.20 1.90
C GLY A 85 2.54 1.77 2.42
N THR A 86 3.52 2.63 2.22
CA THR A 86 4.84 2.47 2.81
C THR A 86 5.25 3.76 3.49
N VAL A 87 5.52 3.67 4.79
CA VAL A 87 6.02 4.76 5.62
C VAL A 87 7.43 4.48 6.09
N PHE A 88 8.22 5.54 6.21
CA PHE A 88 9.61 5.50 6.64
C PHE A 88 9.74 6.00 8.08
N THR A 89 10.95 6.01 8.59
CA THR A 89 11.27 6.58 9.92
C THR A 89 10.69 8.00 10.03
N GLY A 90 9.94 8.25 11.10
CA GLY A 90 9.21 9.50 11.29
C GLY A 90 7.75 9.45 10.84
N GLY A 91 7.26 8.30 10.34
CA GLY A 91 5.84 8.10 10.01
C GLY A 91 5.38 8.84 8.76
N VAL A 92 6.30 9.06 7.83
CA VAL A 92 6.01 9.74 6.58
C VAL A 92 6.32 8.86 5.37
N THR A 93 5.57 9.03 4.30
CA THR A 93 5.89 8.43 3.00
C THR A 93 7.16 9.04 2.43
N LEU A 94 7.71 8.47 1.36
CA LEU A 94 8.87 9.03 0.65
C LEU A 94 8.66 10.49 0.21
N LEU A 95 7.41 10.89 -0.04
CA LEU A 95 7.04 12.25 -0.42
C LEU A 95 6.68 13.16 0.76
N GLY A 96 6.93 12.71 1.99
CA GLY A 96 6.72 13.51 3.21
C GLY A 96 5.28 13.59 3.71
N GLN A 97 4.37 12.75 3.22
CA GLN A 97 2.99 12.69 3.71
C GLN A 97 2.93 11.87 5.00
N SER A 98 2.24 12.40 6.02
CA SER A 98 1.97 11.67 7.26
C SER A 98 0.99 10.51 7.04
N VAL A 99 0.82 9.66 8.07
CA VAL A 99 -0.18 8.58 8.09
C VAL A 99 -1.59 9.12 7.82
N GLU A 100 -1.94 10.22 8.48
CA GLU A 100 -3.24 10.85 8.34
C GLU A 100 -3.46 11.40 6.92
N ALA A 101 -2.44 12.04 6.35
CA ALA A 101 -2.50 12.56 4.99
C ALA A 101 -2.60 11.43 3.95
N PHE A 102 -1.90 10.31 4.17
CA PHE A 102 -2.03 9.12 3.36
C PHE A 102 -3.46 8.59 3.41
N PHE A 103 -4.00 8.33 4.62
CA PHE A 103 -5.34 7.78 4.79
C PHE A 103 -6.42 8.70 4.20
N THR A 104 -6.40 10.00 4.53
CA THR A 104 -7.34 10.99 3.98
C THR A 104 -7.31 11.03 2.44
N SER A 105 -6.17 10.74 1.84
CA SER A 105 -6.05 10.70 0.37
C SER A 105 -6.82 9.55 -0.27
N ILE A 106 -7.06 8.46 0.47
CA ILE A 106 -7.64 7.20 -0.05
C ILE A 106 -8.97 6.81 0.62
N GLU A 107 -9.40 7.47 1.69
CA GLU A 107 -10.61 7.13 2.46
C GLU A 107 -11.91 7.13 1.66
N HIS A 108 -11.92 7.83 0.52
CA HIS A 108 -13.06 7.84 -0.40
C HIS A 108 -13.27 6.50 -1.13
N PHE A 109 -12.29 5.61 -1.12
CA PHE A 109 -12.36 4.31 -1.79
C PHE A 109 -12.85 3.23 -0.81
N PRO A 110 -13.84 2.38 -1.17
CA PRO A 110 -14.40 1.36 -0.28
C PRO A 110 -13.45 0.15 -0.15
N ALA A 111 -12.37 0.31 0.57
CA ALA A 111 -11.38 -0.75 0.79
C ALA A 111 -11.84 -1.77 1.83
N LEU A 112 -11.46 -3.04 1.67
CA LEU A 112 -11.59 -4.09 2.66
C LEU A 112 -10.66 -3.83 3.85
N SER A 113 -9.43 -3.47 3.57
CA SER A 113 -8.44 -3.09 4.59
C SER A 113 -7.52 -1.99 4.08
N VAL A 114 -6.96 -1.25 5.05
CA VAL A 114 -5.89 -0.29 4.81
C VAL A 114 -4.73 -0.63 5.74
N GLY A 115 -3.49 -0.43 5.30
CA GLY A 115 -2.34 -0.76 6.12
C GLY A 115 -1.03 -0.27 5.58
N PHE A 116 0.04 -0.84 6.15
CA PHE A 116 1.41 -0.53 5.74
C PHE A 116 2.23 -1.80 5.57
N ASN A 117 3.19 -1.74 4.66
CA ASN A 117 4.16 -2.80 4.42
C ASN A 117 5.55 -2.26 4.14
N CYS A 118 6.54 -3.13 4.24
CA CYS A 118 7.95 -2.84 3.95
C CYS A 118 8.56 -1.72 4.80
N ALA A 119 9.74 -1.25 4.43
CA ALA A 119 10.55 -0.17 4.96
C ALA A 119 10.92 -0.28 6.45
N LEU A 120 9.98 -0.60 7.33
CA LEU A 120 10.15 -0.67 8.77
C LEU A 120 9.95 -2.10 9.28
N GLY A 121 10.57 -2.42 10.42
CA GLY A 121 10.25 -3.61 11.20
C GLY A 121 8.97 -3.41 12.03
N PRO A 122 8.44 -4.51 12.64
CA PRO A 122 7.16 -4.48 13.35
C PRO A 122 7.11 -3.44 14.47
N LYS A 123 8.16 -3.35 15.28
CA LYS A 123 8.24 -2.40 16.42
C LYS A 123 8.18 -0.94 15.96
N GLN A 124 8.86 -0.62 14.86
CA GLN A 124 8.89 0.72 14.31
C GLN A 124 7.57 1.08 13.61
N MET A 125 6.88 0.08 13.03
CA MET A 125 5.62 0.30 12.31
C MET A 125 4.41 0.45 13.25
N LYS A 126 4.43 -0.19 14.43
CA LYS A 126 3.32 -0.21 15.38
C LYS A 126 2.71 1.17 15.67
N PRO A 127 3.45 2.23 16.02
CA PRO A 127 2.85 3.54 16.31
C PRO A 127 2.05 4.12 15.13
N TYR A 128 2.45 3.83 13.91
CA TYR A 128 1.79 4.32 12.70
C TYR A 128 0.53 3.53 12.39
N LEU A 129 0.50 2.24 12.73
CA LEU A 129 -0.70 1.42 12.66
C LEU A 129 -1.73 1.83 13.72
N GLU A 130 -1.30 2.24 14.91
CA GLU A 130 -2.18 2.77 15.95
C GLU A 130 -2.89 4.05 15.48
N ILE A 131 -2.15 4.98 14.85
CA ILE A 131 -2.74 6.18 14.24
C ILE A 131 -3.74 5.78 13.15
N LEU A 132 -3.37 4.88 12.25
CA LEU A 132 -4.22 4.44 11.16
C LEU A 132 -5.49 3.75 11.68
N SER A 133 -5.37 2.87 12.68
CA SER A 133 -6.48 2.15 13.31
C SER A 133 -7.49 3.09 13.99
N ALA A 134 -7.02 4.20 14.55
CA ALA A 134 -7.91 5.19 15.16
C ALA A 134 -8.73 5.99 14.13
N MET A 135 -8.31 6.01 12.87
CA MET A 135 -8.95 6.79 11.80
C MET A 135 -9.77 5.92 10.84
N ALA A 136 -9.26 4.74 10.50
CA ALA A 136 -9.83 3.92 9.44
C ALA A 136 -11.01 3.07 9.94
N PRO A 137 -12.19 3.15 9.31
CA PRO A 137 -13.35 2.31 9.65
C PRO A 137 -13.28 0.92 8.97
N THR A 138 -12.10 0.50 8.55
CA THR A 138 -11.83 -0.75 7.81
C THR A 138 -10.90 -1.65 8.62
N PHE A 139 -10.69 -2.88 8.16
CA PHE A 139 -9.65 -3.72 8.74
C PHE A 139 -8.26 -3.07 8.53
N ILE A 140 -7.36 -3.31 9.48
CA ILE A 140 -5.96 -2.89 9.38
C ILE A 140 -5.11 -4.08 8.95
N SER A 141 -4.27 -3.86 7.94
CA SER A 141 -3.31 -4.86 7.45
C SER A 141 -1.87 -4.40 7.68
N CYS A 142 -1.01 -5.36 8.04
CA CYS A 142 0.41 -5.10 8.28
C CYS A 142 1.24 -6.28 7.82
N TYR A 143 2.28 -6.00 7.01
CA TYR A 143 3.31 -6.99 6.66
C TYR A 143 4.67 -6.28 6.54
N PRO A 144 5.30 -6.06 7.70
CA PRO A 144 6.56 -5.32 7.82
C PRO A 144 7.76 -6.14 7.36
N ASN A 145 8.91 -5.50 7.26
CA ASN A 145 10.17 -6.22 7.11
C ASN A 145 10.52 -6.98 8.41
N ALA A 146 11.32 -8.03 8.32
CA ALA A 146 11.84 -8.76 9.48
C ALA A 146 12.93 -7.96 10.20
N GLY A 147 12.64 -6.72 10.59
CA GLY A 147 13.57 -5.73 11.08
C GLY A 147 14.22 -4.91 9.97
N MET A 148 15.38 -4.33 10.23
CA MET A 148 16.13 -3.55 9.24
C MET A 148 17.09 -4.45 8.47
N PRO A 149 17.27 -4.21 7.16
CA PRO A 149 18.27 -4.96 6.39
C PRO A 149 19.67 -4.65 6.90
N ASP A 150 20.48 -5.69 7.08
CA ASP A 150 21.90 -5.56 7.30
C ASP A 150 22.66 -5.35 5.97
N GLY A 151 23.93 -4.93 6.05
CA GLY A 151 24.76 -4.72 4.84
C GLY A 151 25.13 -6.02 4.09
N MET A 152 24.72 -7.18 4.58
CA MET A 152 25.00 -8.52 4.04
C MET A 152 23.76 -9.17 3.40
N GLY A 153 22.62 -8.46 3.37
CA GLY A 153 21.35 -8.95 2.81
C GLY A 153 20.52 -9.80 3.78
N GLY A 154 20.88 -9.86 5.06
CA GLY A 154 20.07 -10.42 6.13
C GLY A 154 19.17 -9.37 6.78
N PHE A 155 18.39 -9.80 7.75
CA PHE A 155 17.54 -8.95 8.59
C PHE A 155 17.83 -9.22 10.07
N ASP A 156 17.68 -8.21 10.92
CA ASP A 156 18.10 -8.25 12.32
C ASP A 156 17.07 -8.88 13.27
N SER A 157 15.85 -9.17 12.82
CA SER A 157 14.82 -9.80 13.65
C SER A 157 14.77 -11.31 13.48
N SER A 158 14.73 -12.04 14.60
CA SER A 158 14.47 -13.49 14.59
C SER A 158 13.00 -13.81 14.31
N ALA A 159 12.71 -15.06 13.91
CA ALA A 159 11.33 -15.51 13.67
C ALA A 159 10.46 -15.40 14.94
N GLU A 160 11.03 -15.66 16.13
CA GLU A 160 10.35 -15.55 17.42
C GLU A 160 10.05 -14.10 17.80
N GLU A 161 10.96 -13.18 17.50
CA GLU A 161 10.75 -11.74 17.72
C GLU A 161 9.68 -11.19 16.77
N PHE A 162 9.72 -11.63 15.52
CA PHE A 162 8.71 -11.25 14.53
C PHE A 162 7.32 -11.75 14.96
N ALA A 163 7.17 -13.03 15.31
CA ALA A 163 5.90 -13.61 15.75
C ALA A 163 5.32 -12.89 16.98
N ARG A 164 6.14 -12.58 17.99
CA ARG A 164 5.69 -11.82 19.17
C ARG A 164 5.23 -10.40 18.83
N SER A 165 5.79 -9.79 17.81
CA SER A 165 5.38 -8.45 17.36
C SER A 165 4.04 -8.47 16.66
N GLU A 166 3.74 -9.54 15.93
CA GLU A 166 2.45 -9.75 15.24
C GLU A 166 1.30 -9.97 16.21
N GLU A 167 1.51 -10.69 17.34
CA GLU A 167 0.52 -10.88 18.40
C GLU A 167 0.02 -9.53 18.94
N HIS A 168 0.92 -8.57 19.15
CA HIS A 168 0.55 -7.23 19.61
C HIS A 168 -0.14 -6.36 18.55
N THR A 169 0.02 -6.69 17.27
CA THR A 169 -0.64 -5.96 16.17
C THR A 169 -2.09 -6.42 16.00
N SER A 170 -2.40 -7.68 16.30
CA SER A 170 -3.76 -8.22 16.27
C SER A 170 -4.70 -7.61 17.33
N GLU A 171 -4.16 -7.09 18.43
CA GLU A 171 -4.93 -6.40 19.48
C GLU A 171 -5.51 -5.04 19.01
N LEU A 172 -4.99 -4.45 17.93
CA LEU A 172 -5.49 -3.19 17.37
C LEU A 172 -6.82 -3.35 16.61
N GLN A 173 -7.27 -4.58 16.39
CA GLN A 173 -8.51 -4.88 15.65
C GLN A 173 -9.70 -5.27 16.57
N SER A 174 -9.49 -5.29 17.88
CA SER A 174 -10.51 -5.58 18.89
C SER A 174 -10.96 -4.30 19.60
#